data_733f682bc61c687938f5f465cfefe643
#
_entry.id   733f682bc61c687938f5f465cfefe643
#
_cell.length_a   1.000
_cell.length_b   1.000
_cell.length_c   1.000
_cell.angle_alpha   90.00
_cell.angle_beta   90.00
_cell.angle_gamma   90.00
#
_symmetry.space_group_name_H-M   'P 1'
#
loop_
_entity.id
_entity.type
_entity.pdbx_description
1 polymer ?
#
loop_
_entity_poly.entity_id
_entity_poly.type
_entity_poly.pdbx_seq_one_letter_code
_entity_poly.pdbx_strand_id
1 'polypeptide(L)'
;IRKLEQEIARPLFERGHRQVALTPVGRELHDHVGMGLGHVRRAFEALRPARDRDGLVTLSCSTAFVRYWLLPRLAEFQADLPAIDLRLQTTDRDLDIAAEGVDLGIRYGSGIFGHYESAVFAPEVIYPVASPRLTEKSGEPMPWSLATLATAPLIHLEEPVRPCSDWFDFARDTGMPPIPRSGLKLNDYSLVLQAALEGQGVALGWHHLVDSLIASGFLV
;
A
#
# COMPACT_ATOMS: atom_id res chain seq x y z
N ILE A 1 0.88 4.13 -36.49
CA ILE A 1 0.58 2.81 -35.95
C ILE A 1 1.13 1.72 -36.86
N ARG A 2 0.69 1.58 -38.13
CA ARG A 2 1.15 0.50 -39.02
C ARG A 2 2.68 0.44 -39.21
N LYS A 3 3.37 1.58 -39.25
CA LYS A 3 4.83 1.63 -39.34
C LYS A 3 5.48 1.08 -38.06
N LEU A 4 4.91 1.38 -36.90
CA LEU A 4 5.37 0.88 -35.62
C LEU A 4 5.13 -0.64 -35.47
N GLU A 5 3.96 -1.12 -35.91
CA GLU A 5 3.66 -2.57 -35.96
C GLU A 5 4.62 -3.34 -36.86
N GLN A 6 5.06 -2.69 -38.00
CA GLN A 6 6.06 -3.27 -38.89
C GLN A 6 7.45 -3.33 -38.26
N GLU A 7 7.87 -2.27 -37.54
CA GLU A 7 9.15 -2.24 -36.82
C GLU A 7 9.23 -3.26 -35.69
N ILE A 8 8.13 -3.42 -34.94
CA ILE A 8 8.04 -4.38 -33.82
C ILE A 8 7.75 -5.82 -34.32
N ALA A 9 7.34 -5.96 -35.59
CA ALA A 9 6.90 -7.22 -36.20
C ALA A 9 5.76 -7.91 -35.43
N ARG A 10 4.92 -7.15 -34.75
CA ARG A 10 3.76 -7.62 -33.98
C ARG A 10 2.59 -6.65 -34.08
N PRO A 11 1.33 -7.13 -34.18
CA PRO A 11 0.16 -6.28 -34.16
C PRO A 11 -0.03 -5.68 -32.75
N LEU A 12 -0.32 -4.40 -32.69
CA LEU A 12 -0.63 -3.69 -31.45
C LEU A 12 -2.12 -3.55 -31.19
N PHE A 13 -2.92 -3.70 -32.26
CA PHE A 13 -4.39 -3.58 -32.20
C PHE A 13 -5.08 -4.78 -32.84
N GLU A 14 -6.12 -5.25 -32.20
CA GLU A 14 -7.12 -6.17 -32.76
C GLU A 14 -8.26 -5.35 -33.38
N ARG A 15 -8.53 -5.58 -34.66
CA ARG A 15 -9.58 -4.89 -35.40
C ARG A 15 -10.81 -5.79 -35.50
N GLY A 16 -11.78 -5.57 -34.64
CA GLY A 16 -13.10 -6.17 -34.76
C GLY A 16 -14.03 -5.33 -35.66
N HIS A 17 -15.19 -5.88 -36.01
CA HIS A 17 -16.17 -5.24 -36.92
C HIS A 17 -16.71 -3.88 -36.43
N ARG A 18 -16.62 -3.57 -35.11
CA ARG A 18 -17.12 -2.31 -34.50
C ARG A 18 -16.23 -1.74 -33.37
N GLN A 19 -15.15 -2.40 -33.03
CA GLN A 19 -14.27 -1.96 -31.94
C GLN A 19 -12.82 -2.24 -32.29
N VAL A 20 -11.94 -1.35 -31.83
CA VAL A 20 -10.49 -1.52 -31.86
C VAL A 20 -10.03 -1.74 -30.42
N ALA A 21 -9.40 -2.88 -30.15
CA ALA A 21 -8.84 -3.22 -28.84
C ALA A 21 -7.32 -3.34 -28.95
N LEU A 22 -6.62 -3.08 -27.84
CA LEU A 22 -5.19 -3.34 -27.75
C LEU A 22 -4.93 -4.86 -27.62
N THR A 23 -3.97 -5.38 -28.38
CA THR A 23 -3.39 -6.69 -28.12
C THR A 23 -2.65 -6.70 -26.78
N PRO A 24 -2.27 -7.86 -26.20
CA PRO A 24 -1.40 -7.89 -25.02
C PRO A 24 -0.10 -7.09 -25.19
N VAL A 25 0.56 -7.24 -26.36
CA VAL A 25 1.77 -6.47 -26.71
C VAL A 25 1.46 -4.98 -26.88
N GLY A 26 0.31 -4.65 -27.47
CA GLY A 26 -0.16 -3.27 -27.60
C GLY A 26 -0.41 -2.61 -26.25
N ARG A 27 -0.92 -3.35 -25.27
CA ARG A 27 -1.15 -2.86 -23.91
C ARG A 27 0.15 -2.61 -23.17
N GLU A 28 1.08 -3.55 -23.24
CA GLU A 28 2.43 -3.40 -22.66
C GLU A 28 3.14 -2.17 -23.22
N LEU A 29 3.14 -1.99 -24.56
CA LEU A 29 3.73 -0.81 -25.19
C LEU A 29 2.99 0.48 -24.80
N HIS A 30 1.67 0.47 -24.74
CA HIS A 30 0.86 1.62 -24.30
C HIS A 30 1.24 2.07 -22.90
N ASP A 31 1.40 1.14 -21.97
CA ASP A 31 1.75 1.43 -20.58
C ASP A 31 3.16 2.02 -20.49
N HIS A 32 4.14 1.45 -21.20
CA HIS A 32 5.50 1.99 -21.27
C HIS A 32 5.58 3.38 -21.95
N VAL A 33 4.85 3.58 -23.04
CA VAL A 33 4.78 4.88 -23.71
C VAL A 33 4.07 5.90 -22.81
N GLY A 34 3.00 5.50 -22.14
CA GLY A 34 2.30 6.34 -21.16
C GLY A 34 3.21 6.81 -20.04
N MET A 35 4.00 5.90 -19.47
CA MET A 35 5.03 6.25 -18.50
C MET A 35 6.06 7.23 -19.06
N GLY A 36 6.61 6.97 -20.24
CA GLY A 36 7.60 7.84 -20.89
C GLY A 36 7.07 9.25 -21.16
N LEU A 37 5.85 9.37 -21.72
CA LEU A 37 5.20 10.65 -21.95
C LEU A 37 4.84 11.36 -20.64
N GLY A 38 4.51 10.62 -19.61
CA GLY A 38 4.36 11.12 -18.24
C GLY A 38 5.65 11.80 -17.75
N HIS A 39 6.81 11.17 -17.92
CA HIS A 39 8.12 11.77 -17.59
C HIS A 39 8.38 13.08 -18.35
N VAL A 40 8.12 13.11 -19.65
CA VAL A 40 8.28 14.33 -20.47
C VAL A 40 7.36 15.45 -19.97
N ARG A 41 6.08 15.15 -19.74
CA ARG A 41 5.12 16.14 -19.21
C ARG A 41 5.60 16.75 -17.91
N ARG A 42 6.10 15.93 -16.97
CA ARG A 42 6.60 16.40 -15.67
C ARG A 42 7.87 17.22 -15.77
N ALA A 43 8.77 16.86 -16.67
CA ALA A 43 9.94 17.71 -16.95
C ALA A 43 9.49 19.12 -17.35
N PHE A 44 8.48 19.26 -18.22
CA PHE A 44 7.89 20.54 -18.57
C PHE A 44 7.20 21.24 -17.38
N GLU A 45 6.49 20.50 -16.54
CA GLU A 45 5.84 21.04 -15.34
C GLU A 45 6.88 21.50 -14.30
N ALA A 46 8.00 20.78 -14.15
CA ALA A 46 9.10 21.16 -13.26
C ALA A 46 9.82 22.43 -13.73
N LEU A 47 9.83 22.71 -15.04
CA LEU A 47 10.40 23.93 -15.61
C LEU A 47 9.45 25.13 -15.56
N ARG A 48 8.18 24.94 -15.19
CA ARG A 48 7.26 26.07 -14.97
C ARG A 48 7.68 26.88 -13.73
N PRO A 49 7.57 28.23 -13.80
CA PRO A 49 7.87 29.08 -12.64
C PRO A 49 7.06 28.65 -11.42
N ALA A 50 7.68 28.64 -10.25
CA ALA A 50 7.10 28.21 -8.97
C ALA A 50 5.80 28.95 -8.55
N ARG A 51 5.44 30.03 -9.24
CA ARG A 51 4.23 30.85 -8.97
C ARG A 51 2.90 30.11 -9.06
N ASP A 52 2.85 28.96 -9.74
CA ASP A 52 1.62 28.16 -9.88
C ASP A 52 1.55 26.95 -8.93
N ARG A 53 2.56 26.79 -8.05
CA ARG A 53 2.66 25.69 -7.08
C ARG A 53 2.67 26.14 -5.63
N ASP A 54 2.34 27.41 -5.36
CA ASP A 54 2.41 27.96 -4.00
C ASP A 54 1.60 27.09 -3.03
N GLY A 55 2.31 26.31 -2.21
CA GLY A 55 1.77 25.53 -1.12
C GLY A 55 1.28 24.13 -1.43
N LEU A 56 1.12 23.72 -2.70
CA LEU A 56 0.64 22.36 -3.03
C LEU A 56 1.74 21.33 -2.86
N VAL A 57 1.51 20.35 -1.98
CA VAL A 57 2.37 19.18 -1.75
C VAL A 57 1.59 17.92 -2.04
N THR A 58 2.08 17.10 -2.98
CA THR A 58 1.51 15.80 -3.31
C THR A 58 2.23 14.70 -2.53
N LEU A 59 1.51 14.04 -1.62
CA LEU A 59 1.98 12.91 -0.84
C LEU A 59 1.41 11.60 -1.39
N SER A 60 2.28 10.65 -1.72
CA SER A 60 1.88 9.31 -2.11
C SER A 60 2.21 8.30 -1.02
N CYS A 61 1.21 7.51 -0.63
CA CYS A 61 1.34 6.47 0.39
C CYS A 61 0.25 5.39 0.24
N SER A 62 0.30 4.35 1.07
CA SER A 62 -0.74 3.32 1.06
C SER A 62 -2.08 3.84 1.58
N THR A 63 -3.17 3.23 1.13
CA THR A 63 -4.52 3.55 1.62
C THR A 63 -4.63 3.34 3.13
N ALA A 64 -4.00 2.30 3.66
CA ALA A 64 -3.97 2.03 5.09
C ALA A 64 -3.25 3.12 5.89
N PHE A 65 -2.09 3.62 5.38
CA PHE A 65 -1.38 4.72 6.02
C PHE A 65 -2.23 5.99 6.09
N VAL A 66 -2.89 6.36 4.99
CA VAL A 66 -3.82 7.50 4.99
C VAL A 66 -4.90 7.31 6.03
N ARG A 67 -5.58 6.17 6.02
CA ARG A 67 -6.75 5.91 6.85
C ARG A 67 -6.44 5.87 8.34
N TYR A 68 -5.39 5.16 8.73
CA TYR A 68 -5.14 4.83 10.14
C TYR A 68 -4.10 5.73 10.81
N TRP A 69 -3.20 6.34 10.02
CA TRP A 69 -2.19 7.22 10.58
C TRP A 69 -2.41 8.70 10.25
N LEU A 70 -2.61 9.04 8.97
CA LEU A 70 -2.61 10.43 8.51
C LEU A 70 -3.92 11.14 8.80
N LEU A 71 -5.06 10.58 8.42
CA LEU A 71 -6.37 11.24 8.61
C LEU A 71 -6.67 11.59 10.06
N PRO A 72 -6.36 10.75 11.07
CA PRO A 72 -6.55 11.13 12.47
C PRO A 72 -5.72 12.35 12.92
N ARG A 73 -4.62 12.66 12.21
CA ARG A 73 -3.68 13.76 12.51
C ARG A 73 -3.80 14.94 11.56
N LEU A 74 -4.67 14.84 10.56
CA LEU A 74 -4.74 15.82 9.46
C LEU A 74 -5.16 17.21 9.96
N ALA A 75 -6.06 17.28 10.93
CA ALA A 75 -6.51 18.56 11.49
C ALA A 75 -5.37 19.31 12.22
N GLU A 76 -4.55 18.59 12.97
CA GLU A 76 -3.37 19.12 13.64
C GLU A 76 -2.32 19.57 12.61
N PHE A 77 -2.04 18.73 11.62
CA PHE A 77 -1.15 19.08 10.50
C PHE A 77 -1.57 20.37 9.80
N GLN A 78 -2.87 20.51 9.50
CA GLN A 78 -3.39 21.72 8.83
C GLN A 78 -3.33 22.97 9.72
N ALA A 79 -3.46 22.81 11.04
CA ALA A 79 -3.31 23.91 11.99
C ALA A 79 -1.85 24.38 12.08
N ASP A 80 -0.91 23.44 12.07
CA ASP A 80 0.53 23.74 12.16
C ASP A 80 1.10 24.28 10.85
N LEU A 81 0.59 23.83 9.72
CA LEU A 81 1.09 24.15 8.38
C LEU A 81 -0.03 24.65 7.44
N PRO A 82 -0.70 25.77 7.79
CA PRO A 82 -1.87 26.27 7.06
C PRO A 82 -1.55 26.73 5.62
N ALA A 83 -0.30 26.95 5.29
CA ALA A 83 0.14 27.35 3.95
C ALA A 83 0.33 26.14 3.02
N ILE A 84 0.23 24.91 3.53
CA ILE A 84 0.39 23.71 2.72
C ILE A 84 -0.98 23.20 2.27
N ASP A 85 -1.19 23.18 0.96
CA ASP A 85 -2.31 22.47 0.33
C ASP A 85 -1.87 21.02 0.04
N LEU A 86 -2.42 20.06 0.79
CA LEU A 86 -2.01 18.67 0.74
C LEU A 86 -2.89 17.88 -0.23
N ARG A 87 -2.26 17.35 -1.28
CA ARG A 87 -2.86 16.37 -2.18
C ARG A 87 -2.42 14.96 -1.79
N LEU A 88 -3.38 14.08 -1.51
CA LEU A 88 -3.12 12.67 -1.21
C LEU A 88 -3.35 11.81 -2.44
N GLN A 89 -2.36 11.01 -2.78
CA GLN A 89 -2.43 10.01 -3.84
C GLN A 89 -2.17 8.64 -3.22
N THR A 90 -3.24 7.84 -3.07
CA THR A 90 -3.12 6.51 -2.47
C THR A 90 -2.76 5.47 -3.52
N THR A 91 -1.78 4.64 -3.20
CA THR A 91 -1.38 3.51 -4.01
C THR A 91 -0.59 2.51 -3.17
N ASP A 92 -0.84 1.23 -3.43
CA ASP A 92 -0.07 0.11 -2.87
C ASP A 92 0.96 -0.43 -3.89
N ARG A 93 1.11 0.25 -5.04
CA ARG A 93 2.13 -0.08 -6.04
C ARG A 93 3.38 0.76 -5.83
N ASP A 94 4.53 0.19 -6.18
CA ASP A 94 5.77 0.97 -6.30
C ASP A 94 5.71 1.81 -7.56
N LEU A 95 5.28 3.05 -7.37
CA LEU A 95 5.31 4.05 -8.41
C LEU A 95 6.66 4.77 -8.40
N ASP A 96 7.13 5.13 -9.56
CA ASP A 96 8.19 6.12 -9.70
C ASP A 96 7.64 7.48 -9.24
N ILE A 97 8.06 7.92 -8.04
CA ILE A 97 7.58 9.14 -7.39
C ILE A 97 7.76 10.35 -8.32
N ALA A 98 8.94 10.47 -8.95
CA ALA A 98 9.19 11.55 -9.91
C ALA A 98 8.32 11.42 -11.16
N ALA A 99 8.08 10.18 -11.59
CA ALA A 99 7.25 9.89 -12.76
C ALA A 99 5.78 10.25 -12.55
N GLU A 100 5.27 10.25 -11.35
CA GLU A 100 3.86 10.49 -11.03
C GLU A 100 3.58 11.93 -10.56
N GLY A 101 4.60 12.81 -10.52
CA GLY A 101 4.45 14.17 -10.04
C GLY A 101 4.17 14.25 -8.53
N VAL A 102 4.75 13.31 -7.79
CA VAL A 102 4.65 13.22 -6.33
C VAL A 102 5.85 13.91 -5.70
N ASP A 103 5.61 14.76 -4.71
CA ASP A 103 6.67 15.48 -3.99
C ASP A 103 7.26 14.63 -2.87
N LEU A 104 6.42 13.87 -2.17
CA LEU A 104 6.80 12.99 -1.06
C LEU A 104 6.16 11.61 -1.21
N GLY A 105 6.90 10.56 -0.86
CA GLY A 105 6.39 9.20 -0.83
C GLY A 105 6.66 8.52 0.51
N ILE A 106 5.65 7.91 1.11
CA ILE A 106 5.84 6.99 2.24
C ILE A 106 5.77 5.57 1.70
N ARG A 107 6.85 4.83 1.91
CA ARG A 107 7.03 3.49 1.37
C ARG A 107 7.60 2.55 2.42
N TYR A 108 7.18 1.30 2.34
CA TYR A 108 7.83 0.20 3.03
C TYR A 108 9.10 -0.21 2.26
N GLY A 109 10.17 -0.53 2.96
CA GLY A 109 11.39 -1.02 2.34
C GLY A 109 12.66 -0.78 3.15
N SER A 110 13.78 -1.07 2.55
CA SER A 110 15.12 -0.97 3.18
C SER A 110 15.61 0.47 3.42
N GLY A 111 14.85 1.48 3.02
CA GLY A 111 15.25 2.89 3.07
C GLY A 111 16.13 3.34 1.91
N ILE A 112 16.43 2.47 0.95
CA ILE A 112 17.22 2.81 -0.25
C ILE A 112 16.27 2.83 -1.44
N PHE A 113 15.97 4.02 -1.94
CA PHE A 113 15.01 4.23 -3.03
C PHE A 113 15.67 4.96 -4.23
N GLY A 114 16.69 4.35 -4.80
CA GLY A 114 17.34 4.84 -6.00
C GLY A 114 17.99 6.23 -5.81
N HIS A 115 17.47 7.24 -6.50
CA HIS A 115 18.00 8.61 -6.50
C HIS A 115 17.27 9.55 -5.52
N TYR A 116 16.36 9.02 -4.71
CA TYR A 116 15.59 9.83 -3.77
C TYR A 116 16.31 9.98 -2.44
N GLU A 117 16.20 11.16 -1.84
CA GLU A 117 16.52 11.33 -0.42
C GLU A 117 15.47 10.58 0.39
N SER A 118 15.91 9.84 1.39
CA SER A 118 15.03 9.05 2.23
C SER A 118 15.38 9.18 3.70
N ALA A 119 14.36 9.17 4.54
CA ALA A 119 14.50 9.12 5.99
C ALA A 119 13.58 8.05 6.54
N VAL A 120 13.99 7.39 7.63
CA VAL A 120 13.14 6.42 8.31
C VAL A 120 12.01 7.17 9.00
N PHE A 121 10.78 6.86 8.59
CA PHE A 121 9.57 7.38 9.21
C PHE A 121 9.24 6.62 10.50
N ALA A 122 9.23 5.28 10.45
CA ALA A 122 9.02 4.41 11.59
C ALA A 122 9.77 3.08 11.37
N PRO A 123 10.30 2.45 12.43
CA PRO A 123 10.81 1.09 12.33
C PRO A 123 9.66 0.12 12.07
N GLU A 124 9.95 -1.00 11.42
CA GLU A 124 8.97 -2.08 11.31
C GLU A 124 8.83 -2.79 12.65
N VAL A 125 7.65 -2.68 13.24
CA VAL A 125 7.24 -3.45 14.42
C VAL A 125 5.89 -4.05 14.11
N ILE A 126 5.81 -5.38 14.09
CA ILE A 126 4.60 -6.13 13.78
C ILE A 126 4.23 -7.07 14.92
N TYR A 127 2.94 -7.24 15.15
CA TYR A 127 2.40 -8.19 16.10
C TYR A 127 0.96 -8.59 15.74
N PRO A 128 0.49 -9.75 16.19
CA PRO A 128 -0.89 -10.17 15.99
C PRO A 128 -1.88 -9.21 16.63
N VAL A 129 -2.95 -8.90 15.91
CA VAL A 129 -4.07 -8.08 16.42
C VAL A 129 -5.40 -8.72 16.06
N ALA A 130 -6.37 -8.59 16.93
CA ALA A 130 -7.72 -9.10 16.72
C ALA A 130 -8.77 -8.19 17.35
N SER A 131 -10.02 -8.30 16.90
CA SER A 131 -11.14 -7.68 17.62
C SER A 131 -11.37 -8.36 18.97
N PRO A 132 -11.70 -7.60 20.04
CA PRO A 132 -12.15 -8.19 21.32
C PRO A 132 -13.28 -9.21 21.15
N ARG A 133 -14.15 -9.03 20.14
CA ARG A 133 -15.23 -9.99 19.84
C ARG A 133 -14.73 -11.38 19.46
N LEU A 134 -13.55 -11.47 18.85
CA LEU A 134 -12.95 -12.75 18.49
C LEU A 134 -12.43 -13.46 19.75
N THR A 135 -11.83 -12.72 20.67
CA THR A 135 -11.32 -13.26 21.94
C THR A 135 -12.45 -13.73 22.87
N GLU A 136 -13.57 -13.01 22.91
CA GLU A 136 -14.77 -13.42 23.64
C GLU A 136 -15.34 -14.74 23.13
N LYS A 137 -15.35 -14.93 21.81
CA LYS A 137 -15.83 -16.18 21.18
C LYS A 137 -14.91 -17.37 21.43
N SER A 138 -13.59 -17.14 21.51
CA SER A 138 -12.62 -18.20 21.80
C SER A 138 -12.67 -18.68 23.24
N GLY A 139 -13.13 -17.84 24.15
CA GLY A 139 -13.09 -18.11 25.62
C GLY A 139 -11.70 -18.04 26.24
N GLU A 140 -10.67 -17.70 25.44
CA GLU A 140 -9.29 -17.57 25.90
C GLU A 140 -8.91 -16.09 26.06
N PRO A 141 -8.37 -15.68 27.21
CA PRO A 141 -7.94 -14.29 27.39
C PRO A 141 -6.69 -13.96 26.58
N MET A 142 -6.56 -12.72 26.18
CA MET A 142 -5.33 -12.20 25.56
C MET A 142 -4.25 -11.94 26.63
N PRO A 143 -2.95 -12.00 26.25
CA PRO A 143 -2.41 -12.39 24.95
C PRO A 143 -2.47 -13.91 24.73
N TRP A 144 -2.81 -14.32 23.51
CA TRP A 144 -2.82 -15.73 23.15
C TRP A 144 -1.40 -16.32 23.08
N SER A 145 -1.29 -17.60 23.40
CA SER A 145 -0.05 -18.34 23.17
C SER A 145 0.22 -18.50 21.67
N LEU A 146 1.48 -18.71 21.28
CA LEU A 146 1.81 -19.01 19.89
C LEU A 146 1.10 -20.28 19.37
N ALA A 147 0.83 -21.24 20.25
CA ALA A 147 0.08 -22.44 19.91
C ALA A 147 -1.40 -22.14 19.59
N THR A 148 -2.04 -21.33 20.41
CA THR A 148 -3.42 -20.86 20.20
C THR A 148 -3.49 -20.06 18.91
N LEU A 149 -2.56 -19.14 18.69
CA LEU A 149 -2.48 -18.31 17.52
C LEU A 149 -2.33 -19.14 16.23
N ALA A 150 -1.53 -20.21 16.26
CA ALA A 150 -1.32 -21.09 15.11
C ALA A 150 -2.59 -21.81 14.64
N THR A 151 -3.60 -21.93 15.51
CA THR A 151 -4.89 -22.55 15.21
C THR A 151 -6.02 -21.55 14.99
N ALA A 152 -5.76 -20.26 15.20
CA ALA A 152 -6.74 -19.20 15.01
C ALA A 152 -7.07 -18.97 13.52
N PRO A 153 -8.24 -18.39 13.21
CA PRO A 153 -8.52 -17.93 11.87
C PRO A 153 -7.61 -16.75 11.51
N LEU A 154 -6.64 -16.98 10.62
CA LEU A 154 -5.68 -15.94 10.19
C LEU A 154 -6.19 -15.18 8.98
N ILE A 155 -5.91 -13.87 8.97
CA ILE A 155 -6.13 -13.01 7.81
C ILE A 155 -4.76 -12.74 7.17
N HIS A 156 -4.63 -13.07 5.91
CA HIS A 156 -3.40 -12.93 5.14
C HIS A 156 -3.46 -11.70 4.25
N LEU A 157 -2.41 -10.91 4.27
CA LEU A 157 -2.15 -9.91 3.24
C LEU A 157 -1.40 -10.58 2.10
N GLU A 158 -1.99 -10.60 0.90
CA GLU A 158 -1.35 -11.08 -0.32
C GLU A 158 -0.95 -9.88 -1.19
N GLU A 159 0.23 -9.34 -0.99
CA GLU A 159 0.79 -8.31 -1.88
C GLU A 159 1.75 -8.94 -2.90
N PRO A 160 1.36 -9.01 -4.18
CA PRO A 160 2.22 -9.61 -5.21
C PRO A 160 3.42 -8.75 -5.59
N VAL A 161 3.44 -7.47 -5.20
CA VAL A 161 4.40 -6.48 -5.70
C VAL A 161 5.44 -6.09 -4.66
N ARG A 162 5.15 -6.27 -3.37
CA ARG A 162 6.07 -5.94 -2.26
C ARG A 162 6.18 -7.09 -1.30
N PRO A 163 7.39 -7.63 -1.07
CA PRO A 163 7.59 -8.52 0.04
C PRO A 163 7.52 -7.71 1.33
N CYS A 164 6.36 -7.71 1.99
CA CYS A 164 6.22 -7.33 3.39
C CYS A 164 6.24 -8.58 4.25
N SER A 165 6.55 -8.42 5.54
CA SER A 165 6.50 -9.53 6.50
C SER A 165 5.11 -10.16 6.51
N ASP A 166 5.04 -11.45 6.33
CA ASP A 166 3.81 -12.22 6.35
C ASP A 166 3.70 -13.13 7.59
N TRP A 167 2.63 -13.88 7.68
CA TRP A 167 2.44 -14.85 8.75
C TRP A 167 3.48 -15.96 8.79
N PHE A 168 4.09 -16.32 7.66
CA PHE A 168 5.14 -17.35 7.60
C PHE A 168 6.45 -16.79 8.10
N ASP A 169 6.76 -15.53 7.79
CA ASP A 169 7.90 -14.82 8.35
C ASP A 169 7.74 -14.64 9.86
N PHE A 170 6.57 -14.21 10.31
CA PHE A 170 6.27 -14.08 11.73
C PHE A 170 6.41 -15.42 12.48
N ALA A 171 5.88 -16.51 11.92
CA ALA A 171 5.98 -17.83 12.52
C ALA A 171 7.43 -18.31 12.60
N ARG A 172 8.21 -18.10 11.55
CA ARG A 172 9.64 -18.43 11.52
C ARG A 172 10.40 -17.67 12.60
N ASP A 173 10.19 -16.37 12.69
CA ASP A 173 10.99 -15.47 13.54
C ASP A 173 10.61 -15.60 15.04
N THR A 174 9.39 -16.00 15.33
CA THR A 174 8.91 -16.22 16.72
C THR A 174 8.98 -17.67 17.18
N GLY A 175 9.27 -18.62 16.29
CA GLY A 175 9.20 -20.05 16.60
C GLY A 175 7.77 -20.57 16.78
N MET A 176 6.78 -19.90 16.20
CA MET A 176 5.39 -20.33 16.21
C MET A 176 5.25 -21.68 15.50
N PRO A 177 4.35 -22.60 15.97
CA PRO A 177 4.06 -23.83 15.24
C PRO A 177 3.63 -23.55 13.77
N PRO A 178 3.78 -24.54 12.87
CA PRO A 178 3.35 -24.40 11.49
C PRO A 178 1.89 -23.97 11.38
N ILE A 179 1.63 -22.96 10.59
CA ILE A 179 0.29 -22.42 10.34
C ILE A 179 -0.30 -22.99 9.05
N PRO A 180 -1.64 -23.11 8.97
CA PRO A 180 -2.29 -23.49 7.75
C PRO A 180 -2.16 -22.39 6.68
N ARG A 181 -2.08 -22.79 5.42
CA ARG A 181 -2.13 -21.85 4.29
C ARG A 181 -3.54 -21.36 3.96
N SER A 182 -4.54 -21.93 4.64
CA SER A 182 -5.95 -21.53 4.54
C SER A 182 -6.22 -20.31 5.42
N GLY A 183 -7.15 -19.49 5.00
CA GLY A 183 -7.58 -18.28 5.72
C GLY A 183 -8.12 -17.25 4.76
N LEU A 184 -8.60 -16.15 5.28
CA LEU A 184 -9.03 -15.02 4.47
C LEU A 184 -7.79 -14.34 3.87
N LYS A 185 -7.81 -14.14 2.55
CA LYS A 185 -6.70 -13.55 1.78
C LYS A 185 -7.15 -12.27 1.12
N LEU A 186 -6.46 -11.19 1.39
CA LEU A 186 -6.78 -9.85 0.90
C LEU A 186 -5.52 -9.19 0.38
N ASN A 187 -5.64 -8.40 -0.67
CA ASN A 187 -4.54 -7.68 -1.31
C ASN A 187 -4.50 -6.18 -0.97
N ASP A 188 -5.29 -5.75 0.00
CA ASP A 188 -5.34 -4.38 0.53
C ASP A 188 -5.28 -4.46 2.05
N TYR A 189 -4.28 -3.82 2.64
CA TYR A 189 -4.07 -3.84 4.09
C TYR A 189 -5.19 -3.11 4.86
N SER A 190 -5.85 -2.13 4.27
CA SER A 190 -7.01 -1.50 4.91
C SER A 190 -8.16 -2.49 5.07
N LEU A 191 -8.34 -3.41 4.10
CA LEU A 191 -9.35 -4.47 4.18
C LEU A 191 -8.93 -5.54 5.20
N VAL A 192 -7.63 -5.85 5.31
CA VAL A 192 -7.11 -6.76 6.34
C VAL A 192 -7.46 -6.25 7.74
N LEU A 193 -7.17 -4.99 8.02
CA LEU A 193 -7.51 -4.37 9.31
C LEU A 193 -9.03 -4.27 9.53
N GLN A 194 -9.79 -3.94 8.49
CA GLN A 194 -11.24 -3.91 8.59
C GLN A 194 -11.81 -5.30 8.93
N ALA A 195 -11.31 -6.37 8.29
CA ALA A 195 -11.73 -7.73 8.60
C ALA A 195 -11.37 -8.14 10.04
N ALA A 196 -10.20 -7.73 10.55
CA ALA A 196 -9.80 -7.95 11.94
C ALA A 196 -10.74 -7.21 12.90
N LEU A 197 -11.08 -5.96 12.64
CA LEU A 197 -12.03 -5.16 13.43
C LEU A 197 -13.43 -5.81 13.51
N GLU A 198 -13.88 -6.42 12.40
CA GLU A 198 -15.14 -7.16 12.34
C GLU A 198 -15.07 -8.56 13.00
N GLY A 199 -13.90 -8.94 13.54
CA GLY A 199 -13.73 -10.23 14.22
C GLY A 199 -13.71 -11.43 13.27
N GLN A 200 -13.32 -11.23 12.01
CA GLN A 200 -13.20 -12.30 11.01
C GLN A 200 -11.95 -13.16 11.23
N GLY A 201 -10.97 -12.66 11.98
CA GLY A 201 -9.73 -13.38 12.27
C GLY A 201 -8.69 -12.50 12.92
N VAL A 202 -7.48 -13.04 13.02
CA VAL A 202 -6.29 -12.36 13.54
C VAL A 202 -5.47 -11.85 12.34
N ALA A 203 -5.08 -10.59 12.38
CA ALA A 203 -4.20 -9.98 11.40
C ALA A 203 -2.81 -9.68 11.99
N LEU A 204 -1.82 -9.51 11.13
CA LEU A 204 -0.57 -8.86 11.53
C LEU A 204 -0.78 -7.34 11.51
N GLY A 205 -0.55 -6.70 12.64
CA GLY A 205 -0.66 -5.26 12.84
C GLY A 205 0.69 -4.58 12.78
N TRP A 206 0.88 -3.62 11.87
CA TRP A 206 2.02 -2.71 11.94
C TRP A 206 1.77 -1.66 13.01
N HIS A 207 2.62 -1.60 14.03
CA HIS A 207 2.46 -0.77 15.23
C HIS A 207 1.96 0.64 14.92
N HIS A 208 2.64 1.36 14.05
CA HIS A 208 2.30 2.75 13.70
C HIS A 208 0.92 2.94 13.05
N LEU A 209 0.30 1.86 12.54
CA LEU A 209 -1.04 1.90 11.94
C LEU A 209 -2.13 1.43 12.91
N VAL A 210 -1.80 0.52 13.84
CA VAL A 210 -2.81 -0.10 14.72
C VAL A 210 -2.80 0.44 16.15
N ASP A 211 -1.78 1.22 16.54
CA ASP A 211 -1.62 1.75 17.88
C ASP A 211 -2.86 2.51 18.39
N SER A 212 -3.41 3.39 17.56
CA SER A 212 -4.64 4.13 17.91
C SER A 212 -5.87 3.23 18.06
N LEU A 213 -5.95 2.14 17.28
CA LEU A 213 -7.05 1.17 17.38
C LEU A 213 -6.95 0.34 18.64
N ILE A 214 -5.72 0.01 19.06
CA ILE A 214 -5.46 -0.70 20.32
C ILE A 214 -5.74 0.23 21.51
N ALA A 215 -5.23 1.45 21.48
CA ALA A 215 -5.46 2.44 22.54
C ALA A 215 -6.96 2.75 22.73
N SER A 216 -7.76 2.67 21.67
CA SER A 216 -9.21 2.87 21.69
C SER A 216 -10.00 1.58 22.00
N GLY A 217 -9.32 0.43 22.18
CA GLY A 217 -9.96 -0.85 22.49
C GLY A 217 -10.71 -1.50 21.31
N PHE A 218 -10.52 -1.01 20.08
CA PHE A 218 -11.10 -1.64 18.88
C PHE A 218 -10.34 -2.91 18.48
N LEU A 219 -9.04 -2.95 18.75
CA LEU A 219 -8.17 -4.12 18.61
C LEU A 219 -7.47 -4.42 19.94
N VAL A 220 -7.10 -5.67 20.10
CA VAL A 220 -6.29 -6.20 21.20
C VAL A 220 -5.15 -7.01 20.63
#